data_7779899ab4838d0895622ebcba93729f
#
_entry.id   7779899ab4838d0895622ebcba93729f
#
_cell.length_a   1.000
_cell.length_b   1.000
_cell.length_c   1.000
_cell.angle_alpha   90.00
_cell.angle_beta   90.00
_cell.angle_gamma   90.00
#
_symmetry.space_group_name_H-M   'P 1'
#
loop_
_entity.id
_entity.type
_entity.pdbx_description
1 polymer ?
#
loop_
_entity_poly.entity_id
_entity_poly.type
_entity_poly.pdbx_seq_one_letter_code
_entity_poly.pdbx_strand_id
1 'polypeptide(L)'
;MAFYDLPKDELSKYKPERREEKDFDAFWASTLADAAKHPLDARFEPCAPALEAVEALDASFAGYGGQRVAAWLILPAAALRPSLSTLRGGKLPCVVEYIGYGGGRSFPWDYLFWAAAGCAHFVMDSRGQGSSWSPGDTPDDGPTGPALPGNMTRGIESPENYYYRRIMTDAVRAVEAAAAHPAVDPGRIAVAGGSQGGGLALAAAGLSKRPRFLMPEVPFLCHYRRATEITDADPYAEIARWLRTHRDSEETAFRTLSYFDGLNFAARTEVPALYSVALMDTICPPSTVYAAYNWHAGPKEIRVYPYNNHEGGGPFHAREKLGFAKKRFAAL
;
A
#
# COMPACT_ATOMS: atom_id res chain seq x y z
N MET A 1 -14.46 5.62 -22.25
CA MET A 1 -15.12 4.76 -21.26
C MET A 1 -16.31 5.49 -20.69
N ALA A 2 -17.34 4.78 -20.25
CA ALA A 2 -18.53 5.38 -19.66
C ALA A 2 -18.55 5.16 -18.16
N PHE A 3 -19.45 5.83 -17.46
CA PHE A 3 -19.78 5.49 -16.08
C PHE A 3 -20.48 4.12 -16.10
N TYR A 4 -19.86 3.11 -15.53
CA TYR A 4 -20.33 1.70 -15.61
C TYR A 4 -20.69 1.11 -14.25
N ASP A 5 -20.22 1.74 -13.17
CA ASP A 5 -20.49 1.35 -11.79
C ASP A 5 -21.70 2.12 -11.23
N LEU A 6 -21.95 2.03 -9.95
CA LEU A 6 -23.07 2.69 -9.27
C LEU A 6 -23.04 4.21 -9.45
N PRO A 7 -24.19 4.89 -9.47
CA PRO A 7 -24.27 6.35 -9.44
C PRO A 7 -23.56 6.93 -8.20
N LYS A 8 -23.03 8.16 -8.30
CA LYS A 8 -22.23 8.80 -7.26
C LYS A 8 -22.95 8.90 -5.90
N ASP A 9 -24.25 9.17 -5.92
CA ASP A 9 -25.08 9.25 -4.71
C ASP A 9 -25.28 7.89 -4.03
N GLU A 10 -25.31 6.81 -4.80
CA GLU A 10 -25.31 5.44 -4.28
C GLU A 10 -23.92 5.04 -3.78
N LEU A 11 -22.87 5.34 -4.54
CA LEU A 11 -21.48 5.09 -4.13
C LEU A 11 -21.16 5.70 -2.75
N SER A 12 -21.59 6.94 -2.51
CA SER A 12 -21.35 7.63 -1.25
C SER A 12 -21.92 6.91 -0.02
N LYS A 13 -22.92 6.06 -0.22
CA LYS A 13 -23.63 5.27 0.81
C LYS A 13 -23.27 3.78 0.73
N TYR A 14 -22.51 3.36 -0.29
CA TYR A 14 -22.24 1.97 -0.54
C TYR A 14 -21.34 1.37 0.53
N LYS A 15 -21.95 0.69 1.49
CA LYS A 15 -21.30 0.02 2.60
C LYS A 15 -21.76 -1.44 2.65
N PRO A 16 -21.22 -2.30 1.75
CA PRO A 16 -21.60 -3.71 1.69
C PRO A 16 -21.23 -4.44 2.97
N GLU A 17 -21.85 -5.60 3.20
CA GLU A 17 -21.44 -6.51 4.25
C GLU A 17 -19.97 -6.91 4.05
N ARG A 18 -19.16 -6.83 5.11
CA ARG A 18 -17.80 -7.33 5.09
C ARG A 18 -17.80 -8.85 5.28
N ARG A 19 -17.15 -9.54 4.39
CA ARG A 19 -16.83 -10.94 4.61
C ARG A 19 -15.49 -11.03 5.32
N GLU A 20 -15.53 -11.56 6.53
CA GLU A 20 -14.37 -11.66 7.41
C GLU A 20 -14.44 -13.00 8.15
N GLU A 21 -13.36 -13.74 8.11
CA GLU A 21 -13.25 -14.99 8.86
C GLU A 21 -13.12 -14.70 10.35
N LYS A 22 -13.68 -15.59 11.19
CA LYS A 22 -13.72 -15.40 12.65
C LYS A 22 -12.33 -15.31 13.29
N ASP A 23 -11.34 -15.91 12.66
CA ASP A 23 -9.95 -15.96 13.10
C ASP A 23 -9.06 -14.91 12.41
N PHE A 24 -9.62 -13.94 11.67
CA PHE A 24 -8.88 -12.91 10.96
C PHE A 24 -7.81 -12.24 11.84
N ASP A 25 -8.19 -11.79 13.04
CA ASP A 25 -7.25 -11.12 13.94
C ASP A 25 -6.17 -12.09 14.48
N ALA A 26 -6.53 -13.32 14.76
CA ALA A 26 -5.58 -14.35 15.20
C ALA A 26 -4.60 -14.73 14.09
N PHE A 27 -5.06 -14.86 12.85
CA PHE A 27 -4.24 -15.11 11.67
C PHE A 27 -3.18 -14.03 11.48
N TRP A 28 -3.58 -12.76 11.50
CA TRP A 28 -2.65 -11.66 11.33
C TRP A 28 -1.72 -11.46 12.53
N ALA A 29 -2.23 -11.63 13.75
CA ALA A 29 -1.40 -11.60 14.95
C ALA A 29 -0.30 -12.67 14.93
N SER A 30 -0.64 -13.91 14.56
CA SER A 30 0.32 -15.00 14.40
C SER A 30 1.32 -14.70 13.26
N THR A 31 0.83 -14.23 12.11
CA THR A 31 1.68 -13.89 10.97
C THR A 31 2.73 -12.83 11.32
N LEU A 32 2.33 -11.77 12.01
CA LEU A 32 3.26 -10.71 12.42
C LEU A 32 4.19 -11.16 13.55
N ALA A 33 3.72 -11.99 14.47
CA ALA A 33 4.57 -12.59 15.51
C ALA A 33 5.65 -13.49 14.91
N ASP A 34 5.31 -14.27 13.87
CA ASP A 34 6.30 -15.09 13.15
C ASP A 34 7.33 -14.23 12.42
N ALA A 35 6.89 -13.16 11.76
CA ALA A 35 7.81 -12.21 11.11
C ALA A 35 8.75 -11.52 12.13
N ALA A 36 8.25 -11.22 13.33
CA ALA A 36 9.03 -10.57 14.39
C ALA A 36 10.14 -11.47 14.98
N LYS A 37 10.09 -12.80 14.79
CA LYS A 37 11.18 -13.72 15.16
C LYS A 37 12.44 -13.47 14.36
N HIS A 38 12.33 -12.85 13.20
CA HIS A 38 13.46 -12.44 12.38
C HIS A 38 13.83 -10.97 12.72
N PRO A 39 15.07 -10.71 13.17
CA PRO A 39 15.55 -9.33 13.39
C PRO A 39 15.26 -8.47 12.14
N LEU A 40 14.84 -7.24 12.35
CA LEU A 40 14.51 -6.32 11.23
C LEU A 40 15.71 -6.09 10.30
N ASP A 41 16.90 -6.00 10.88
CA ASP A 41 18.19 -5.79 10.19
C ASP A 41 18.07 -4.73 9.07
N ALA A 42 17.49 -3.58 9.42
CA ALA A 42 17.36 -2.47 8.47
C ALA A 42 18.73 -1.89 8.14
N ARG A 43 19.05 -1.79 6.84
CA ARG A 43 20.32 -1.30 6.31
C ARG A 43 20.07 -0.11 5.41
N PHE A 44 21.00 0.82 5.36
CA PHE A 44 20.91 2.06 4.60
C PHE A 44 22.29 2.40 4.06
N GLU A 45 22.46 2.35 2.75
CA GLU A 45 23.75 2.62 2.10
C GLU A 45 23.60 3.80 1.13
N PRO A 46 24.46 4.83 1.20
CA PRO A 46 24.40 5.95 0.27
C PRO A 46 24.46 5.49 -1.19
N CYS A 47 23.55 6.03 -2.00
CA CYS A 47 23.51 5.79 -3.43
C CYS A 47 23.20 7.11 -4.19
N ALA A 48 23.26 7.10 -5.52
CA ALA A 48 22.92 8.25 -6.38
C ALA A 48 23.57 9.59 -5.96
N PRO A 49 24.90 9.69 -5.84
CA PRO A 49 25.58 10.87 -5.32
C PRO A 49 25.42 12.13 -6.21
N ALA A 50 24.90 12.00 -7.42
CA ALA A 50 24.61 13.11 -8.32
C ALA A 50 23.34 13.92 -7.91
N LEU A 51 22.57 13.46 -6.95
CA LEU A 51 21.40 14.18 -6.43
C LEU A 51 21.82 15.15 -5.33
N GLU A 52 22.02 16.42 -5.63
CA GLU A 52 22.53 17.42 -4.66
C GLU A 52 21.48 17.91 -3.64
N ALA A 53 20.21 17.93 -4.02
CA ALA A 53 19.12 18.45 -3.17
C ALA A 53 18.59 17.41 -2.17
N VAL A 54 18.96 16.15 -2.36
CA VAL A 54 18.52 15.03 -1.52
C VAL A 54 19.67 14.06 -1.29
N GLU A 55 19.62 13.29 -0.20
CA GLU A 55 20.41 12.08 -0.04
C GLU A 55 19.52 10.88 -0.32
N ALA A 56 19.92 10.05 -1.27
CA ALA A 56 19.27 8.80 -1.57
C ALA A 56 20.06 7.65 -0.97
N LEU A 57 19.37 6.79 -0.25
CA LEU A 57 19.93 5.59 0.39
C LEU A 57 19.29 4.35 -0.22
N ASP A 58 20.12 3.41 -0.65
CA ASP A 58 19.69 2.03 -0.93
C ASP A 58 19.38 1.38 0.42
N ALA A 59 18.09 1.12 0.64
CA ALA A 59 17.60 0.59 1.89
C ALA A 59 17.17 -0.87 1.73
N SER A 60 17.33 -1.64 2.78
CA SER A 60 16.78 -2.99 2.83
C SER A 60 16.47 -3.44 4.24
N PHE A 61 15.54 -4.39 4.39
CA PHE A 61 15.12 -4.91 5.68
C PHE A 61 14.64 -6.37 5.57
N ALA A 62 14.56 -7.07 6.70
CA ALA A 62 13.98 -8.40 6.73
C ALA A 62 12.45 -8.31 6.77
N GLY A 63 11.79 -8.79 5.73
CA GLY A 63 10.35 -8.90 5.59
C GLY A 63 9.79 -10.22 6.10
N TYR A 64 8.76 -10.74 5.41
CA TYR A 64 8.16 -12.04 5.69
C TYR A 64 9.20 -13.15 5.64
N GLY A 65 9.20 -14.02 6.65
CA GLY A 65 10.14 -15.14 6.75
C GLY A 65 11.61 -14.74 6.86
N GLY A 66 11.92 -13.48 7.17
CA GLY A 66 13.30 -12.97 7.22
C GLY A 66 13.90 -12.66 5.84
N GLN A 67 13.16 -12.87 4.75
CA GLN A 67 13.62 -12.57 3.41
C GLN A 67 13.92 -11.07 3.26
N ARG A 68 15.03 -10.74 2.58
CA ARG A 68 15.45 -9.36 2.36
C ARG A 68 14.50 -8.67 1.37
N VAL A 69 13.95 -7.52 1.78
CA VAL A 69 13.14 -6.63 0.96
C VAL A 69 13.94 -5.36 0.68
N ALA A 70 14.04 -4.99 -0.59
CA ALA A 70 14.68 -3.77 -1.03
C ALA A 70 13.76 -2.56 -0.86
N ALA A 71 14.35 -1.37 -0.69
CA ALA A 71 13.63 -0.12 -0.57
C ALA A 71 14.53 1.07 -0.94
N TRP A 72 13.93 2.24 -1.11
CA TRP A 72 14.67 3.52 -1.11
C TRP A 72 14.33 4.30 0.15
N LEU A 73 15.33 4.99 0.73
CA LEU A 73 15.07 6.07 1.67
C LEU A 73 15.68 7.36 1.11
N ILE A 74 14.83 8.36 0.87
CA ILE A 74 15.23 9.64 0.28
C ILE A 74 15.02 10.73 1.31
N LEU A 75 16.09 11.44 1.66
CA LEU A 75 16.13 12.46 2.68
C LEU A 75 16.42 13.84 2.06
N PRO A 76 15.74 14.92 2.48
CA PRO A 76 16.13 16.27 2.10
C PRO A 76 17.57 16.58 2.53
N ALA A 77 18.44 17.01 1.64
CA ALA A 77 19.84 17.32 1.96
C ALA A 77 19.96 18.41 3.05
N ALA A 78 19.03 19.36 3.09
CA ALA A 78 18.99 20.41 4.13
C ALA A 78 18.79 19.86 5.54
N ALA A 79 18.12 18.72 5.70
CA ALA A 79 17.89 18.08 6.99
C ALA A 79 19.17 17.43 7.57
N LEU A 80 20.14 17.15 6.70
CA LEU A 80 21.44 16.55 7.07
C LEU A 80 22.49 17.60 7.42
N ARG A 81 22.18 18.90 7.22
CA ARG A 81 23.04 20.04 7.55
C ARG A 81 22.55 20.67 8.85
N PRO A 82 23.24 20.52 9.99
CA PRO A 82 22.82 21.04 11.30
C PRO A 82 22.50 22.54 11.28
N SER A 83 23.16 23.32 10.42
CA SER A 83 22.99 24.75 10.29
C SER A 83 21.68 25.18 9.57
N LEU A 84 20.97 24.25 8.91
CA LEU A 84 19.72 24.51 8.19
C LEU A 84 18.51 23.81 8.83
N SER A 85 18.73 23.05 9.91
CA SER A 85 17.66 22.29 10.56
C SER A 85 16.78 23.20 11.42
N THR A 86 15.64 23.62 10.86
CA THR A 86 14.53 24.24 11.61
C THR A 86 13.57 23.20 12.18
N LEU A 87 13.94 21.91 12.10
CA LEU A 87 13.09 20.78 12.44
C LEU A 87 12.97 20.59 13.94
N ARG A 88 11.78 20.30 14.44
CA ARG A 88 11.54 19.90 15.84
C ARG A 88 12.39 18.67 16.15
N GLY A 89 13.38 18.83 17.07
CA GLY A 89 14.27 17.73 17.49
C GLY A 89 15.21 17.17 16.42
N GLY A 90 15.37 17.85 15.27
CA GLY A 90 16.27 17.41 14.19
C GLY A 90 15.81 16.20 13.37
N LYS A 91 14.59 15.68 13.61
CA LYS A 91 14.07 14.50 12.90
C LYS A 91 12.96 14.85 11.91
N LEU A 92 12.91 14.10 10.81
CA LEU A 92 11.97 14.27 9.70
C LEU A 92 10.67 13.50 9.90
N PRO A 93 9.49 14.07 9.57
CA PRO A 93 8.33 13.24 9.29
C PRO A 93 8.62 12.35 8.08
N CYS A 94 8.01 11.17 8.03
CA CYS A 94 8.25 10.20 6.96
C CYS A 94 6.96 9.76 6.29
N VAL A 95 7.00 9.64 4.96
CA VAL A 95 5.98 8.96 4.18
C VAL A 95 6.56 7.62 3.71
N VAL A 96 5.94 6.52 4.11
CA VAL A 96 6.21 5.18 3.57
C VAL A 96 5.26 4.95 2.42
N GLU A 97 5.80 4.73 1.22
CA GLU A 97 5.04 4.56 -0.01
C GLU A 97 5.17 3.15 -0.55
N TYR A 98 4.03 2.60 -0.98
CA TYR A 98 3.92 1.28 -1.58
C TYR A 98 3.54 1.40 -3.05
N ILE A 99 4.01 0.45 -3.86
CA ILE A 99 4.00 0.50 -5.32
C ILE A 99 2.78 -0.23 -5.89
N GLY A 100 2.29 0.24 -7.04
CA GLY A 100 1.20 -0.37 -7.79
C GLY A 100 1.56 -1.75 -8.34
N TYR A 101 0.53 -2.51 -8.72
CA TYR A 101 0.68 -3.89 -9.22
C TYR A 101 1.59 -3.96 -10.45
N GLY A 102 2.48 -4.95 -10.45
CA GLY A 102 3.44 -5.19 -11.53
C GLY A 102 4.67 -4.30 -11.51
N GLY A 103 4.69 -3.23 -10.69
CA GLY A 103 5.83 -2.34 -10.53
C GLY A 103 6.77 -2.76 -9.40
N GLY A 104 8.02 -2.32 -9.51
CA GLY A 104 9.05 -2.39 -8.48
C GLY A 104 9.53 -0.99 -8.07
N ARG A 105 10.50 -0.94 -7.18
CA ARG A 105 10.99 0.32 -6.59
C ARG A 105 11.66 1.29 -7.58
N SER A 106 11.84 0.91 -8.86
CA SER A 106 12.43 1.75 -9.89
C SER A 106 13.75 2.40 -9.44
N PHE A 107 13.93 3.69 -9.71
CA PHE A 107 15.12 4.45 -9.38
C PHE A 107 14.83 5.53 -8.32
N PRO A 108 15.78 5.91 -7.46
CA PRO A 108 15.54 6.88 -6.38
C PRO A 108 15.10 8.25 -6.88
N TRP A 109 15.47 8.66 -8.08
CA TRP A 109 15.05 9.97 -8.67
C TRP A 109 13.60 10.02 -9.11
N ASP A 110 12.88 8.90 -9.16
CA ASP A 110 11.44 8.87 -9.43
C ASP A 110 10.61 9.28 -8.20
N TYR A 111 11.25 9.34 -7.02
CA TYR A 111 10.58 9.51 -5.73
C TYR A 111 11.01 10.78 -4.95
N LEU A 112 11.26 11.87 -5.67
CA LEU A 112 11.75 13.11 -5.04
C LEU A 112 10.65 13.95 -4.39
N PHE A 113 9.37 13.68 -4.67
CA PHE A 113 8.24 14.50 -4.29
C PHE A 113 8.15 14.79 -2.78
N TRP A 114 8.20 13.77 -1.94
CA TRP A 114 8.10 13.96 -0.50
C TRP A 114 9.37 14.56 0.11
N ALA A 115 10.53 14.23 -0.44
CA ALA A 115 11.80 14.83 0.00
C ALA A 115 11.83 16.32 -0.35
N ALA A 116 11.35 16.71 -1.53
CA ALA A 116 11.19 18.12 -1.91
C ALA A 116 10.18 18.87 -1.02
N ALA A 117 9.22 18.14 -0.42
CA ALA A 117 8.27 18.69 0.55
C ALA A 117 8.79 18.74 1.99
N GLY A 118 10.03 18.31 2.24
CA GLY A 118 10.67 18.32 3.57
C GLY A 118 10.39 17.09 4.43
N CYS A 119 9.94 15.99 3.82
CA CYS A 119 9.72 14.71 4.49
C CYS A 119 10.80 13.69 4.08
N ALA A 120 11.13 12.75 4.95
CA ALA A 120 11.77 11.51 4.53
C ALA A 120 10.77 10.71 3.67
N HIS A 121 11.25 10.09 2.60
CA HIS A 121 10.43 9.25 1.73
C HIS A 121 10.99 7.83 1.71
N PHE A 122 10.26 6.88 2.27
CA PHE A 122 10.65 5.47 2.28
C PHE A 122 9.77 4.73 1.27
N VAL A 123 10.37 4.16 0.21
CA VAL A 123 9.68 3.47 -0.88
C VAL A 123 9.99 1.99 -0.81
N MET A 124 9.00 1.17 -0.49
CA MET A 124 9.16 -0.29 -0.40
C MET A 124 9.04 -0.93 -1.78
N ASP A 125 9.99 -1.78 -2.13
CA ASP A 125 9.89 -2.63 -3.32
C ASP A 125 8.81 -3.71 -3.17
N SER A 126 8.26 -4.16 -4.28
CA SER A 126 7.21 -5.18 -4.33
C SER A 126 7.81 -6.56 -4.62
N ARG A 127 7.92 -7.42 -3.59
CA ARG A 127 8.47 -8.78 -3.76
C ARG A 127 7.87 -9.52 -4.95
N GLY A 128 8.71 -10.14 -5.78
CA GLY A 128 8.29 -10.93 -6.94
C GLY A 128 7.60 -10.16 -8.06
N GLN A 129 7.63 -8.82 -7.99
CA GLN A 129 7.12 -7.92 -9.02
C GLN A 129 8.26 -7.06 -9.59
N GLY A 130 7.94 -6.09 -10.45
CA GLY A 130 8.96 -5.19 -11.01
C GLY A 130 9.39 -5.52 -12.42
N SER A 131 8.49 -6.06 -13.24
CA SER A 131 8.79 -6.34 -14.65
C SER A 131 7.67 -5.91 -15.61
N SER A 132 6.67 -5.19 -15.11
CA SER A 132 5.56 -4.71 -15.93
C SER A 132 5.78 -3.27 -16.43
N TRP A 133 6.00 -2.31 -15.51
CA TRP A 133 6.15 -0.89 -15.86
C TRP A 133 7.30 -0.18 -15.12
N SER A 134 7.85 -0.76 -14.09
CA SER A 134 9.06 -0.28 -13.40
C SER A 134 9.86 -1.45 -12.84
N PRO A 135 11.21 -1.39 -12.80
CA PRO A 135 12.05 -2.49 -12.31
C PRO A 135 11.94 -2.64 -10.79
N GLY A 136 12.08 -3.90 -10.33
CA GLY A 136 12.15 -4.28 -8.93
C GLY A 136 13.31 -5.22 -8.65
N ASP A 137 13.75 -5.26 -7.39
CA ASP A 137 14.94 -5.98 -6.95
C ASP A 137 14.66 -7.05 -5.88
N THR A 138 13.40 -7.16 -5.42
CA THR A 138 13.03 -8.10 -4.37
C THR A 138 12.44 -9.38 -4.96
N PRO A 139 13.09 -10.55 -4.85
CA PRO A 139 12.52 -11.82 -5.24
C PRO A 139 11.39 -12.26 -4.30
N ASP A 140 10.61 -13.26 -4.69
CA ASP A 140 9.63 -13.93 -3.82
C ASP A 140 9.93 -15.41 -3.73
N ASP A 141 10.44 -15.87 -2.60
CA ASP A 141 10.80 -17.28 -2.32
C ASP A 141 9.61 -18.06 -1.73
N GLY A 142 8.41 -17.50 -1.76
CA GLY A 142 7.22 -18.12 -1.20
C GLY A 142 6.74 -19.34 -1.97
N PRO A 143 5.88 -20.17 -1.35
CA PRO A 143 5.31 -21.33 -2.00
C PRO A 143 4.53 -20.93 -3.26
N THR A 144 4.64 -21.79 -4.29
CA THR A 144 3.92 -21.65 -5.56
C THR A 144 3.00 -22.85 -5.74
N GLY A 145 1.80 -22.61 -6.27
CA GLY A 145 0.84 -23.64 -6.70
C GLY A 145 0.36 -23.35 -8.11
N PRO A 146 -0.65 -24.06 -8.62
CA PRO A 146 -1.30 -23.71 -9.87
C PRO A 146 -1.82 -22.26 -9.81
N ALA A 147 -1.29 -21.40 -10.66
CA ALA A 147 -1.64 -19.98 -10.70
C ALA A 147 -1.64 -19.48 -12.14
N LEU A 148 -2.44 -18.45 -12.41
CA LEU A 148 -2.30 -17.68 -13.64
C LEU A 148 -1.04 -16.82 -13.57
N PRO A 149 -0.47 -16.43 -14.72
CA PRO A 149 0.55 -15.41 -14.76
C PRO A 149 0.06 -14.15 -14.04
N GLY A 150 0.72 -13.78 -12.95
CA GLY A 150 0.34 -12.70 -12.06
C GLY A 150 0.36 -13.14 -10.59
N ASN A 151 0.02 -12.22 -9.69
CA ASN A 151 0.14 -12.48 -8.25
C ASN A 151 -1.21 -12.70 -7.55
N MET A 152 -2.34 -12.42 -8.23
CA MET A 152 -3.66 -12.50 -7.62
C MET A 152 -4.10 -13.92 -7.29
N THR A 153 -3.55 -14.91 -7.97
CA THR A 153 -3.92 -16.32 -7.78
C THR A 153 -2.80 -17.17 -7.18
N ARG A 154 -1.63 -16.56 -6.90
CA ARG A 154 -0.48 -17.29 -6.35
C ARG A 154 -0.75 -17.72 -4.91
N GLY A 155 -1.03 -19.02 -4.73
CA GLY A 155 -1.38 -19.62 -3.44
C GLY A 155 -2.81 -19.31 -2.97
N ILE A 156 -3.73 -18.95 -3.87
CA ILE A 156 -5.12 -18.54 -3.56
C ILE A 156 -5.94 -19.64 -2.85
N GLU A 157 -5.49 -20.89 -2.87
CA GLU A 157 -6.18 -22.00 -2.23
C GLU A 157 -6.03 -22.03 -0.69
N SER A 158 -5.09 -21.24 -0.14
CA SER A 158 -4.81 -21.20 1.30
C SER A 158 -4.33 -19.83 1.74
N PRO A 159 -4.91 -19.22 2.79
CA PRO A 159 -4.45 -17.93 3.29
C PRO A 159 -2.99 -17.99 3.78
N GLU A 160 -2.51 -19.14 4.26
CA GLU A 160 -1.13 -19.36 4.70
C GLU A 160 -0.13 -19.21 3.55
N ASN A 161 -0.51 -19.65 2.35
CA ASN A 161 0.35 -19.69 1.17
C ASN A 161 0.15 -18.50 0.23
N TYR A 162 -0.90 -17.73 0.45
CA TYR A 162 -1.28 -16.67 -0.46
C TYR A 162 -0.21 -15.57 -0.54
N TYR A 163 0.09 -15.11 -1.73
CA TYR A 163 1.12 -14.11 -2.02
C TYR A 163 0.95 -12.84 -1.16
N TYR A 164 -0.28 -12.35 -1.00
CA TYR A 164 -0.54 -11.13 -0.25
C TYR A 164 -0.29 -11.23 1.26
N ARG A 165 -0.22 -12.44 1.84
CA ARG A 165 0.27 -12.61 3.21
C ARG A 165 1.69 -12.09 3.35
N ARG A 166 2.54 -12.40 2.36
CA ARG A 166 3.95 -12.03 2.39
C ARG A 166 4.16 -10.54 2.19
N ILE A 167 3.60 -9.96 1.10
CA ILE A 167 3.82 -8.56 0.79
C ILE A 167 3.13 -7.59 1.78
N MET A 168 1.99 -7.96 2.36
CA MET A 168 1.33 -7.17 3.41
C MET A 168 2.12 -7.21 4.73
N THR A 169 2.76 -8.34 5.04
CA THR A 169 3.72 -8.42 6.15
C THR A 169 4.92 -7.52 5.90
N ASP A 170 5.46 -7.51 4.69
CA ASP A 170 6.54 -6.59 4.32
C ASP A 170 6.11 -5.13 4.46
N ALA A 171 4.89 -4.80 4.10
CA ALA A 171 4.37 -3.45 4.23
C ALA A 171 4.34 -2.97 5.70
N VAL A 172 3.99 -3.84 6.64
CA VAL A 172 4.09 -3.53 8.08
C VAL A 172 5.55 -3.35 8.49
N ARG A 173 6.44 -4.24 8.08
CA ARG A 173 7.86 -4.18 8.43
C ARG A 173 8.59 -2.99 7.77
N ALA A 174 8.13 -2.51 6.62
CA ALA A 174 8.63 -1.28 5.99
C ALA A 174 8.41 -0.05 6.87
N VAL A 175 7.27 0.02 7.57
CA VAL A 175 7.03 1.10 8.56
C VAL A 175 8.01 1.01 9.72
N GLU A 176 8.35 -0.19 10.18
CA GLU A 176 9.36 -0.40 11.22
C GLU A 176 10.76 -0.03 10.72
N ALA A 177 11.09 -0.40 9.48
CA ALA A 177 12.38 -0.09 8.86
C ALA A 177 12.58 1.43 8.68
N ALA A 178 11.56 2.14 8.20
CA ALA A 178 11.59 3.59 8.13
C ALA A 178 11.82 4.24 9.51
N ALA A 179 11.12 3.73 10.55
CA ALA A 179 11.27 4.20 11.93
C ALA A 179 12.64 3.94 12.54
N ALA A 180 13.40 2.96 12.04
CA ALA A 180 14.74 2.61 12.54
C ALA A 180 15.83 3.58 12.08
N HIS A 181 15.60 4.37 11.02
CA HIS A 181 16.60 5.34 10.55
C HIS A 181 16.69 6.55 11.49
N PRO A 182 17.90 6.98 11.91
CA PRO A 182 18.08 8.03 12.93
C PRO A 182 17.50 9.39 12.52
N ALA A 183 17.45 9.72 11.23
CA ALA A 183 16.87 10.96 10.73
C ALA A 183 15.32 10.97 10.71
N VAL A 184 14.67 9.83 10.89
CA VAL A 184 13.19 9.71 10.84
C VAL A 184 12.62 9.85 12.25
N ASP A 185 11.53 10.63 12.36
CA ASP A 185 10.74 10.69 13.58
C ASP A 185 9.75 9.52 13.62
N PRO A 186 9.93 8.52 14.50
CA PRO A 186 9.05 7.35 14.56
C PRO A 186 7.63 7.68 15.01
N GLY A 187 7.39 8.86 15.58
CA GLY A 187 6.07 9.36 15.96
C GLY A 187 5.35 10.10 14.83
N ARG A 188 6.00 10.35 13.67
CA ARG A 188 5.46 11.11 12.53
C ARG A 188 5.62 10.33 11.23
N ILE A 189 5.04 9.14 11.16
CA ILE A 189 5.06 8.29 9.96
C ILE A 189 3.65 8.21 9.37
N ALA A 190 3.55 8.42 8.06
CA ALA A 190 2.36 8.19 7.26
C ALA A 190 2.60 7.07 6.25
N VAL A 191 1.52 6.44 5.78
CA VAL A 191 1.57 5.46 4.70
C VAL A 191 0.76 5.94 3.50
N ALA A 192 1.26 5.68 2.29
CA ALA A 192 0.63 6.11 1.05
C ALA A 192 0.84 5.08 -0.06
N GLY A 193 0.07 5.20 -1.11
CA GLY A 193 0.27 4.45 -2.35
C GLY A 193 -0.96 4.46 -3.24
N GLY A 194 -0.73 4.22 -4.53
CA GLY A 194 -1.77 4.11 -5.55
C GLY A 194 -2.06 2.64 -5.87
N SER A 195 -3.32 2.32 -6.20
CA SER A 195 -3.72 1.00 -6.63
C SER A 195 -3.35 -0.09 -5.59
N GLN A 196 -2.53 -1.09 -5.96
CA GLN A 196 -1.98 -2.07 -5.00
C GLN A 196 -1.32 -1.37 -3.81
N GLY A 197 -0.57 -0.30 -4.06
CA GLY A 197 0.05 0.48 -2.99
C GLY A 197 -0.97 1.07 -2.01
N GLY A 198 -2.15 1.46 -2.49
CA GLY A 198 -3.27 1.91 -1.66
C GLY A 198 -3.83 0.79 -0.78
N GLY A 199 -3.99 -0.42 -1.33
CA GLY A 199 -4.38 -1.61 -0.57
C GLY A 199 -3.34 -2.00 0.48
N LEU A 200 -2.04 -1.92 0.15
CA LEU A 200 -0.94 -2.16 1.09
C LEU A 200 -0.89 -1.09 2.20
N ALA A 201 -1.19 0.17 1.87
CA ALA A 201 -1.29 1.24 2.86
C ALA A 201 -2.44 1.00 3.86
N LEU A 202 -3.59 0.49 3.38
CA LEU A 202 -4.70 0.06 4.23
C LEU A 202 -4.29 -1.09 5.16
N ALA A 203 -3.62 -2.12 4.61
CA ALA A 203 -3.13 -3.25 5.40
C ALA A 203 -2.12 -2.80 6.45
N ALA A 204 -1.12 -1.99 6.08
CA ALA A 204 -0.12 -1.48 7.01
C ALA A 204 -0.73 -0.63 8.13
N ALA A 205 -1.72 0.22 7.83
CA ALA A 205 -2.40 1.04 8.82
C ALA A 205 -3.35 0.23 9.71
N GLY A 206 -4.02 -0.79 9.17
CA GLY A 206 -4.92 -1.66 9.94
C GLY A 206 -4.21 -2.65 10.84
N LEU A 207 -3.00 -3.08 10.46
CA LEU A 207 -2.20 -4.08 11.18
C LEU A 207 -1.15 -3.46 12.10
N SER A 208 -0.76 -2.20 11.89
CA SER A 208 0.26 -1.49 12.67
C SER A 208 -0.33 -0.27 13.37
N LYS A 209 0.13 -0.01 14.61
CA LYS A 209 -0.24 1.19 15.37
C LYS A 209 0.70 2.39 15.12
N ARG A 210 1.70 2.23 14.24
CA ARG A 210 2.69 3.29 13.95
C ARG A 210 2.22 4.37 13.00
N PRO A 211 1.54 4.06 11.86
CA PRO A 211 1.08 5.11 10.96
C PRO A 211 0.14 6.09 11.66
N ARG A 212 0.36 7.39 11.45
CA ARG A 212 -0.43 8.47 12.06
C ARG A 212 -1.56 8.93 11.15
N PHE A 213 -1.45 8.68 9.88
CA PHE A 213 -2.49 8.86 8.86
C PHE A 213 -2.13 8.07 7.60
N LEU A 214 -3.08 7.93 6.69
CA LEU A 214 -2.85 7.24 5.41
C LEU A 214 -3.47 8.00 4.23
N MET A 215 -2.91 7.75 3.04
CA MET A 215 -3.32 8.36 1.78
C MET A 215 -3.43 7.28 0.68
N PRO A 216 -4.50 6.46 0.69
CA PRO A 216 -4.70 5.45 -0.33
C PRO A 216 -5.35 6.08 -1.58
N GLU A 217 -4.68 5.95 -2.72
CA GLU A 217 -5.17 6.45 -4.01
C GLU A 217 -5.78 5.31 -4.81
N VAL A 218 -7.02 5.46 -5.26
CA VAL A 218 -7.74 4.43 -6.02
C VAL A 218 -7.40 3.00 -5.54
N PRO A 219 -7.56 2.69 -4.22
CA PRO A 219 -7.00 1.48 -3.64
C PRO A 219 -7.54 0.22 -4.29
N PHE A 220 -6.60 -0.62 -4.74
CA PHE A 220 -6.82 -2.00 -5.17
C PHE A 220 -6.90 -2.94 -3.96
N LEU A 221 -7.18 -4.21 -4.13
CA LEU A 221 -7.31 -5.23 -3.07
C LEU A 221 -8.52 -4.97 -2.15
N CYS A 222 -9.56 -4.37 -2.67
CA CYS A 222 -10.77 -4.02 -1.93
C CYS A 222 -11.99 -4.69 -2.56
N HIS A 223 -12.85 -5.31 -1.73
CA HIS A 223 -14.11 -5.90 -2.15
C HIS A 223 -13.96 -6.85 -3.35
N TYR A 224 -13.10 -7.85 -3.21
CA TYR A 224 -12.69 -8.75 -4.30
C TYR A 224 -13.85 -9.38 -5.07
N ARG A 225 -14.89 -9.91 -4.39
CA ARG A 225 -16.03 -10.53 -5.08
C ARG A 225 -16.72 -9.54 -6.01
N ARG A 226 -17.06 -8.35 -5.51
CA ARG A 226 -17.65 -7.29 -6.32
C ARG A 226 -16.76 -6.92 -7.50
N ALA A 227 -15.47 -6.77 -7.27
CA ALA A 227 -14.54 -6.42 -8.34
C ALA A 227 -14.53 -7.48 -9.46
N THR A 228 -14.45 -8.76 -9.12
CA THR A 228 -14.46 -9.86 -10.12
C THR A 228 -15.77 -9.99 -10.88
N GLU A 229 -16.85 -9.42 -10.38
CA GLU A 229 -18.19 -9.44 -11.03
C GLU A 229 -18.39 -8.28 -12.00
N ILE A 230 -17.73 -7.12 -11.78
CA ILE A 230 -18.03 -5.89 -12.52
C ILE A 230 -16.90 -5.36 -13.40
N THR A 231 -15.69 -5.93 -13.31
CA THR A 231 -14.59 -5.58 -14.22
C THR A 231 -13.95 -6.81 -14.85
N ASP A 232 -13.62 -6.70 -16.12
CA ASP A 232 -12.82 -7.66 -16.89
C ASP A 232 -11.35 -7.25 -17.01
N ALA A 233 -10.95 -6.15 -16.35
CA ALA A 233 -9.60 -5.65 -16.35
C ALA A 233 -8.69 -6.39 -15.34
N ASP A 234 -7.44 -6.59 -15.72
CA ASP A 234 -6.41 -7.04 -14.81
C ASP A 234 -6.08 -5.93 -13.77
N PRO A 235 -5.74 -6.33 -12.54
CA PRO A 235 -5.46 -7.69 -12.05
C PRO A 235 -6.66 -8.47 -11.47
N TYR A 236 -7.84 -7.88 -11.26
CA TYR A 236 -8.99 -8.63 -10.73
C TYR A 236 -9.42 -9.76 -11.66
N ALA A 237 -9.31 -9.58 -12.99
CA ALA A 237 -9.63 -10.61 -13.96
C ALA A 237 -8.75 -11.87 -13.87
N GLU A 238 -7.57 -11.81 -13.26
CA GLU A 238 -6.76 -13.01 -12.97
C GLU A 238 -7.53 -14.00 -12.11
N ILE A 239 -8.27 -13.52 -11.11
CA ILE A 239 -9.10 -14.34 -10.22
C ILE A 239 -10.24 -14.99 -11.01
N ALA A 240 -10.96 -14.22 -11.82
CA ALA A 240 -12.06 -14.71 -12.62
C ALA A 240 -11.60 -15.78 -13.65
N ARG A 241 -10.43 -15.56 -14.27
CA ARG A 241 -9.83 -16.55 -15.19
C ARG A 241 -9.41 -17.83 -14.48
N TRP A 242 -8.84 -17.74 -13.28
CA TRP A 242 -8.47 -18.90 -12.47
C TRP A 242 -9.70 -19.70 -12.06
N LEU A 243 -10.75 -19.06 -11.57
CA LEU A 243 -12.01 -19.69 -11.17
C LEU A 243 -12.73 -20.35 -12.35
N ARG A 244 -12.58 -19.85 -13.58
CA ARG A 244 -13.16 -20.46 -14.77
C ARG A 244 -12.65 -21.90 -15.01
N THR A 245 -11.44 -22.20 -14.60
CA THR A 245 -10.83 -23.54 -14.69
C THR A 245 -10.93 -24.34 -13.39
N HIS A 246 -11.01 -23.66 -12.25
CA HIS A 246 -11.10 -24.26 -10.91
C HIS A 246 -12.52 -24.05 -10.35
N ARG A 247 -13.52 -24.62 -11.03
CA ARG A 247 -14.95 -24.30 -10.79
C ARG A 247 -15.45 -24.64 -9.39
N ASP A 248 -14.87 -25.67 -8.75
CA ASP A 248 -15.25 -26.12 -7.40
C ASP A 248 -14.51 -25.35 -6.30
N SER A 249 -13.65 -24.39 -6.66
CA SER A 249 -12.77 -23.68 -5.73
C SER A 249 -13.25 -22.25 -5.40
N GLU A 250 -14.44 -21.84 -5.84
CA GLU A 250 -14.92 -20.47 -5.64
C GLU A 250 -14.94 -20.07 -4.18
N GLU A 251 -15.60 -20.85 -3.32
CA GLU A 251 -15.71 -20.54 -1.89
C GLU A 251 -14.34 -20.56 -1.20
N THR A 252 -13.46 -21.51 -1.56
CA THR A 252 -12.10 -21.59 -1.03
C THR A 252 -11.29 -20.36 -1.40
N ALA A 253 -11.35 -19.94 -2.66
CA ALA A 253 -10.64 -18.75 -3.13
C ALA A 253 -11.13 -17.47 -2.43
N PHE A 254 -12.44 -17.24 -2.37
CA PHE A 254 -12.97 -16.03 -1.71
C PHE A 254 -12.83 -16.08 -0.19
N ARG A 255 -12.80 -17.25 0.42
CA ARG A 255 -12.41 -17.40 1.83
C ARG A 255 -10.97 -16.94 2.03
N THR A 256 -10.02 -17.40 1.20
CA THR A 256 -8.63 -16.94 1.25
C THR A 256 -8.55 -15.42 1.07
N LEU A 257 -9.19 -14.88 0.03
CA LEU A 257 -9.17 -13.45 -0.27
C LEU A 257 -9.75 -12.59 0.85
N SER A 258 -10.68 -13.11 1.66
CA SER A 258 -11.28 -12.37 2.78
C SER A 258 -10.27 -11.99 3.87
N TYR A 259 -9.18 -12.75 4.05
CA TYR A 259 -8.09 -12.38 4.96
C TYR A 259 -7.25 -11.19 4.47
N PHE A 260 -7.36 -10.84 3.19
CA PHE A 260 -6.54 -9.82 2.52
C PHE A 260 -7.36 -8.68 1.94
N ASP A 261 -8.66 -8.64 2.22
CA ASP A 261 -9.55 -7.60 1.71
C ASP A 261 -9.34 -6.27 2.45
N GLY A 262 -9.10 -5.21 1.68
CA GLY A 262 -8.90 -3.85 2.18
C GLY A 262 -10.02 -3.33 3.06
N LEU A 263 -11.27 -3.83 2.90
CA LEU A 263 -12.40 -3.47 3.74
C LEU A 263 -12.16 -3.87 5.21
N ASN A 264 -11.55 -5.03 5.44
CA ASN A 264 -11.28 -5.56 6.76
C ASN A 264 -10.18 -4.75 7.47
N PHE A 265 -9.17 -4.30 6.74
CA PHE A 265 -8.14 -3.39 7.26
C PHE A 265 -8.68 -1.98 7.50
N ALA A 266 -9.48 -1.45 6.57
CA ALA A 266 -10.11 -0.14 6.72
C ALA A 266 -10.99 -0.07 7.97
N ALA A 267 -11.75 -1.12 8.28
CA ALA A 267 -12.59 -1.21 9.47
C ALA A 267 -11.78 -1.23 10.80
N ARG A 268 -10.49 -1.52 10.74
CA ARG A 268 -9.56 -1.51 11.89
C ARG A 268 -8.69 -0.26 11.95
N THR A 269 -8.78 0.62 10.94
CA THR A 269 -7.94 1.80 10.81
C THR A 269 -8.65 3.02 11.39
N GLU A 270 -8.17 3.48 12.56
CA GLU A 270 -8.74 4.62 13.28
C GLU A 270 -8.05 5.96 12.98
N VAL A 271 -6.89 5.93 12.32
CA VAL A 271 -6.13 7.14 11.98
C VAL A 271 -6.76 7.88 10.80
N PRO A 272 -6.55 9.21 10.69
CA PRO A 272 -7.09 10.00 9.58
C PRO A 272 -6.65 9.49 8.20
N ALA A 273 -7.55 9.57 7.22
CA ALA A 273 -7.28 9.15 5.85
C ALA A 273 -7.72 10.16 4.80
N LEU A 274 -6.94 10.25 3.71
CA LEU A 274 -7.33 10.91 2.46
C LEU A 274 -7.34 9.90 1.32
N TYR A 275 -8.53 9.53 0.86
CA TYR A 275 -8.74 8.64 -0.29
C TYR A 275 -8.86 9.44 -1.59
N SER A 276 -8.57 8.79 -2.72
CA SER A 276 -9.05 9.21 -4.04
C SER A 276 -9.89 8.12 -4.69
N VAL A 277 -10.81 8.54 -5.56
CA VAL A 277 -11.61 7.68 -6.42
C VAL A 277 -11.81 8.34 -7.78
N ALA A 278 -11.70 7.56 -8.85
CA ALA A 278 -11.98 8.01 -10.21
C ALA A 278 -13.20 7.25 -10.74
N LEU A 279 -14.21 7.98 -11.23
CA LEU A 279 -15.51 7.34 -11.54
C LEU A 279 -15.54 6.55 -12.86
N MET A 280 -14.48 6.65 -13.67
CA MET A 280 -14.32 5.89 -14.90
C MET A 280 -13.22 4.82 -14.79
N ASP A 281 -12.73 4.55 -13.55
CA ASP A 281 -11.69 3.57 -13.29
C ASP A 281 -12.22 2.14 -13.42
N THR A 282 -11.77 1.42 -14.44
CA THR A 282 -12.15 0.02 -14.71
C THR A 282 -11.20 -0.98 -14.04
N ILE A 283 -10.07 -0.54 -13.50
CA ILE A 283 -9.09 -1.37 -12.80
C ILE A 283 -9.44 -1.49 -11.32
N CYS A 284 -9.70 -0.35 -10.66
CA CYS A 284 -10.22 -0.29 -9.30
C CYS A 284 -11.63 0.33 -9.32
N PRO A 285 -12.68 -0.47 -9.54
CA PRO A 285 -14.04 0.04 -9.69
C PRO A 285 -14.46 0.97 -8.54
N PRO A 286 -15.11 2.10 -8.83
CA PRO A 286 -15.49 3.09 -7.81
C PRO A 286 -16.20 2.51 -6.59
N SER A 287 -17.09 1.52 -6.77
CA SER A 287 -17.79 0.88 -5.66
C SER A 287 -16.85 0.12 -4.71
N THR A 288 -15.75 -0.44 -5.22
CA THR A 288 -14.76 -1.13 -4.36
C THR A 288 -13.97 -0.15 -3.51
N VAL A 289 -13.61 1.00 -4.08
CA VAL A 289 -12.94 2.10 -3.38
C VAL A 289 -13.86 2.71 -2.31
N TYR A 290 -15.12 3.00 -2.68
CA TYR A 290 -16.09 3.53 -1.73
C TYR A 290 -16.43 2.53 -0.62
N ALA A 291 -16.45 1.24 -0.90
CA ALA A 291 -16.64 0.21 0.13
C ALA A 291 -15.55 0.31 1.20
N ALA A 292 -14.26 0.39 0.81
CA ALA A 292 -13.16 0.58 1.76
C ALA A 292 -13.27 1.93 2.49
N TYR A 293 -13.53 3.01 1.77
CA TYR A 293 -13.74 4.33 2.36
C TYR A 293 -14.88 4.32 3.39
N ASN A 294 -16.04 3.77 3.06
CA ASN A 294 -17.20 3.78 3.95
C ASN A 294 -17.01 2.88 5.19
N TRP A 295 -16.18 1.84 5.11
CA TRP A 295 -15.78 1.00 6.24
C TRP A 295 -14.65 1.58 7.09
N HIS A 296 -13.88 2.54 6.60
CA HIS A 296 -12.79 3.15 7.37
C HIS A 296 -13.31 3.72 8.69
N ALA A 297 -12.74 3.29 9.82
CA ALA A 297 -13.26 3.61 11.14
C ALA A 297 -12.89 5.02 11.61
N GLY A 298 -11.74 5.55 11.19
CA GLY A 298 -11.24 6.87 11.60
C GLY A 298 -11.81 8.04 10.79
N PRO A 299 -11.37 9.27 11.10
CA PRO A 299 -11.67 10.46 10.29
C PRO A 299 -11.19 10.27 8.85
N LYS A 300 -12.04 10.61 7.88
CA LYS A 300 -11.75 10.32 6.48
C LYS A 300 -12.26 11.38 5.53
N GLU A 301 -11.51 11.61 4.47
CA GLU A 301 -11.84 12.48 3.35
C GLU A 301 -11.66 11.70 2.04
N ILE A 302 -12.47 11.99 1.03
CA ILE A 302 -12.32 11.41 -0.31
C ILE A 302 -12.33 12.51 -1.38
N ARG A 303 -11.43 12.40 -2.34
CA ARG A 303 -11.42 13.24 -3.55
C ARG A 303 -11.96 12.43 -4.71
N VAL A 304 -12.97 12.97 -5.37
CA VAL A 304 -13.67 12.32 -6.48
C VAL A 304 -13.25 12.96 -7.78
N TYR A 305 -12.79 12.16 -8.72
CA TYR A 305 -12.36 12.56 -10.06
C TYR A 305 -13.32 11.98 -11.10
N PRO A 306 -14.37 12.75 -11.52
CA PRO A 306 -15.48 12.18 -12.27
C PRO A 306 -15.12 11.64 -13.65
N TYR A 307 -14.17 12.27 -14.35
CA TYR A 307 -13.82 11.93 -15.72
C TYR A 307 -12.43 11.28 -15.85
N ASN A 308 -11.84 10.89 -14.73
CA ASN A 308 -10.56 10.21 -14.69
C ASN A 308 -10.72 8.69 -14.61
N ASN A 309 -9.70 8.00 -15.06
CA ASN A 309 -9.54 6.56 -14.97
C ASN A 309 -8.59 6.22 -13.80
N HIS A 310 -7.80 5.17 -13.96
CA HIS A 310 -6.92 4.62 -12.91
C HIS A 310 -5.80 5.56 -12.44
N GLU A 311 -5.53 6.64 -13.15
CA GLU A 311 -4.61 7.68 -12.67
C GLU A 311 -5.09 8.45 -11.43
N GLY A 312 -6.36 8.29 -11.04
CA GLY A 312 -6.90 8.70 -9.75
C GLY A 312 -6.76 10.20 -9.40
N GLY A 313 -6.72 11.08 -10.41
CA GLY A 313 -6.53 12.52 -10.27
C GLY A 313 -5.08 12.98 -10.47
N GLY A 314 -4.10 12.05 -10.55
CA GLY A 314 -2.71 12.34 -10.90
C GLY A 314 -2.12 13.54 -10.16
N PRO A 315 -1.50 14.53 -10.88
CA PRO A 315 -0.87 15.70 -10.23
C PRO A 315 -1.84 16.58 -9.41
N PHE A 316 -3.13 16.59 -9.74
CA PHE A 316 -4.13 17.31 -8.94
C PHE A 316 -4.32 16.63 -7.58
N HIS A 317 -4.34 15.31 -7.55
CA HIS A 317 -4.41 14.57 -6.27
C HIS A 317 -3.10 14.66 -5.47
N ALA A 318 -1.95 14.69 -6.14
CA ALA A 318 -0.66 14.90 -5.48
C ALA A 318 -0.65 16.21 -4.68
N ARG A 319 -1.22 17.31 -5.22
CA ARG A 319 -1.40 18.58 -4.52
C ARG A 319 -2.29 18.42 -3.27
N GLU A 320 -3.40 17.68 -3.37
CA GLU A 320 -4.29 17.43 -2.23
C GLU A 320 -3.56 16.61 -1.13
N LYS A 321 -2.81 15.57 -1.50
CA LYS A 321 -1.97 14.79 -0.57
C LYS A 321 -0.96 15.66 0.15
N LEU A 322 -0.26 16.54 -0.57
CA LEU A 322 0.72 17.44 0.01
C LEU A 322 0.09 18.35 1.07
N GLY A 323 -1.05 18.96 0.75
CA GLY A 323 -1.80 19.82 1.68
C GLY A 323 -2.27 19.06 2.92
N PHE A 324 -2.82 17.84 2.72
CA PHE A 324 -3.27 16.96 3.80
C PHE A 324 -2.12 16.53 4.71
N ALA A 325 -1.02 16.03 4.14
CA ALA A 325 0.14 15.59 4.89
C ALA A 325 0.78 16.72 5.70
N LYS A 326 0.95 17.90 5.09
CA LYS A 326 1.50 19.07 5.78
C LYS A 326 0.65 19.47 6.99
N LYS A 327 -0.67 19.50 6.83
CA LYS A 327 -1.61 19.80 7.93
C LYS A 327 -1.52 18.74 9.04
N ARG A 328 -1.47 17.44 8.68
CA ARG A 328 -1.43 16.34 9.66
C ARG A 328 -0.10 16.28 10.40
N PHE A 329 1.04 16.39 9.71
CA PHE A 329 2.34 16.39 10.35
C PHE A 329 2.58 17.61 11.26
N ALA A 330 1.98 18.76 10.95
CA ALA A 330 2.05 19.93 11.81
C ALA A 330 1.26 19.78 13.12
N ALA A 331 0.27 18.90 13.15
CA ALA A 331 -0.58 18.64 14.32
C ALA A 331 0.00 17.55 15.26
N LEU A 332 1.05 16.83 14.84
CA LEU A 332 1.78 15.80 15.61
C LEU A 332 3.03 16.41 16.24
#